data_dcfc68e825493416cede8b8be3735099
#
_entry.id   dcfc68e825493416cede8b8be3735099
#
_cell.length_a   1.000
_cell.length_b   1.000
_cell.length_c   1.000
_cell.angle_alpha   90.00
_cell.angle_beta   90.00
_cell.angle_gamma   90.00
#
_symmetry.space_group_name_H-M   'P 1'
#
loop_
_entity.id
_entity.type
_entity.pdbx_description
1 polymer ?
#
loop_
_entity_poly.entity_id
_entity_poly.type
_entity_poly.pdbx_seq_one_letter_code
_entity_poly.pdbx_strand_id
1 'polypeptide(L)'
;MNEKNIRNFSIIAHIDHGKSTLADRLLEKCNAVSAREMEDQILDNMDLERERGITIKARAVTFDYTAQDGQVYTLNLIDTPGHVDFNYEVSRSLAACEGALLIVDASQGIEAQTLANTYLAMEHDLEIRPVINKIDLPAADPKRVKEEIENILAIPAEDAPEISAKLGINIDAVLEDIVHNLPAPKGDPNAPLKALIFDSYYDAYRGVIVYMRLKDGTIRPGMEIRMMATGATFKVLECGLMRPLGLEPAKQLEAGQVGYFTASIKDVHETQIGDTVTGAENPASEPLPGYRKVRSMVYCGIYTEDGSKYPDLRDALEKLQLNDASLTFEPESSVALGFGFRCGFLGMLHMEVIQERLEREFDLDLVTTLPSVIYEVYKTDGTMVRVDNPHNYPDPSVIEHAEEPYVKVTIVTPPDYVGNIMPMCQERRGEFKDMQYLDTYLVELHYEMPLNEIIYDFFDALKANTKGYASLDYELSGYRRSELVKGDMLLNGDQV
;
A
#
# COMPACT_ATOMS: atom_id res chain seq x y z
N MET A 1 -14.56 16.56 -21.42
CA MET A 1 -15.08 16.60 -20.05
C MET A 1 -14.67 17.93 -19.43
N ASN A 2 -15.45 18.58 -18.58
CA ASN A 2 -15.00 19.84 -17.97
C ASN A 2 -14.13 19.49 -16.74
N GLU A 3 -12.82 19.85 -16.76
CA GLU A 3 -11.90 19.58 -15.65
C GLU A 3 -12.43 20.04 -14.28
N LYS A 4 -13.18 21.13 -14.25
CA LYS A 4 -13.77 21.68 -13.02
C LYS A 4 -14.71 20.70 -12.32
N ASN A 5 -15.26 19.74 -13.04
CA ASN A 5 -16.21 18.76 -12.52
C ASN A 5 -15.56 17.39 -12.27
N ILE A 6 -14.23 17.29 -12.29
CA ILE A 6 -13.52 16.07 -11.93
C ILE A 6 -13.07 16.15 -10.47
N ARG A 7 -13.16 15.04 -9.74
CA ARG A 7 -12.59 14.89 -8.40
C ARG A 7 -11.80 13.57 -8.33
N ASN A 8 -10.50 13.70 -8.09
CA ASN A 8 -9.62 12.53 -7.89
C ASN A 8 -9.27 12.45 -6.41
N PHE A 9 -9.70 11.41 -5.75
CA PHE A 9 -9.53 11.27 -4.32
C PHE A 9 -9.29 9.83 -3.91
N SER A 10 -8.68 9.69 -2.76
CA SER A 10 -8.49 8.41 -2.08
C SER A 10 -9.26 8.39 -0.76
N ILE A 11 -9.48 7.20 -0.23
CA ILE A 11 -10.00 7.00 1.12
C ILE A 11 -8.86 6.46 1.98
N ILE A 12 -8.49 7.20 3.01
CA ILE A 12 -7.49 6.80 4.01
C ILE A 12 -8.19 6.52 5.33
N ALA A 13 -7.80 5.43 5.97
CA ALA A 13 -8.41 4.97 7.22
C ALA A 13 -7.47 4.03 7.96
N HIS A 14 -7.68 3.88 9.26
CA HIS A 14 -7.17 2.72 9.99
C HIS A 14 -7.93 1.44 9.58
N ILE A 15 -7.34 0.27 9.83
CA ILE A 15 -8.00 -1.03 9.62
C ILE A 15 -9.32 -1.04 10.39
N ASP A 16 -10.36 -1.63 9.81
CA ASP A 16 -11.71 -1.74 10.38
C ASP A 16 -12.47 -0.42 10.59
N HIS A 17 -11.96 0.76 10.23
CA HIS A 17 -12.72 2.01 10.32
C HIS A 17 -13.86 2.13 9.28
N GLY A 18 -13.95 1.19 8.33
CA GLY A 18 -15.06 1.07 7.37
C GLY A 18 -14.79 1.70 6.01
N LYS A 19 -13.53 1.70 5.57
CA LYS A 19 -13.09 2.21 4.28
C LYS A 19 -13.83 1.56 3.10
N SER A 20 -13.73 0.22 2.95
CA SER A 20 -14.37 -0.52 1.85
C SER A 20 -15.89 -0.42 1.91
N THR A 21 -16.48 -0.42 3.12
CA THR A 21 -17.93 -0.21 3.29
C THR A 21 -18.38 1.17 2.81
N LEU A 22 -17.61 2.23 3.07
CA LEU A 22 -17.95 3.57 2.55
C LEU A 22 -17.80 3.59 1.03
N ALA A 23 -16.76 3.02 0.47
CA ALA A 23 -16.57 2.93 -0.98
C ALA A 23 -17.78 2.27 -1.67
N ASP A 24 -18.28 1.15 -1.14
CA ASP A 24 -19.49 0.49 -1.62
C ASP A 24 -20.71 1.42 -1.59
N ARG A 25 -20.90 2.15 -0.48
CA ARG A 25 -22.03 3.08 -0.34
C ARG A 25 -21.97 4.27 -1.30
N LEU A 26 -20.77 4.77 -1.59
CA LEU A 26 -20.60 5.82 -2.60
C LEU A 26 -21.01 5.31 -4.00
N LEU A 27 -20.56 4.10 -4.38
CA LEU A 27 -20.92 3.46 -5.65
C LEU A 27 -22.42 3.17 -5.75
N GLU A 28 -23.03 2.68 -4.68
CA GLU A 28 -24.47 2.41 -4.59
C GLU A 28 -25.29 3.70 -4.77
N LYS A 29 -24.96 4.77 -4.05
CA LYS A 29 -25.65 6.05 -4.09
C LYS A 29 -25.56 6.72 -5.46
N CYS A 30 -24.46 6.55 -6.16
CA CYS A 30 -24.26 7.06 -7.51
C CYS A 30 -24.87 6.16 -8.58
N ASN A 31 -25.52 5.04 -8.23
CA ASN A 31 -26.02 4.01 -9.16
C ASN A 31 -24.92 3.54 -10.15
N ALA A 32 -23.67 3.54 -9.70
CA ALA A 32 -22.53 3.13 -10.51
C ALA A 32 -22.50 1.61 -10.74
N VAL A 33 -23.18 0.87 -9.87
CA VAL A 33 -23.40 -0.58 -9.94
C VAL A 33 -24.90 -0.84 -9.74
N SER A 34 -25.47 -1.75 -10.53
CA SER A 34 -26.89 -2.10 -10.35
C SER A 34 -27.08 -2.87 -9.03
N ALA A 35 -28.27 -2.74 -8.41
CA ALA A 35 -28.60 -3.45 -7.17
C ALA A 35 -28.50 -4.99 -7.25
N ARG A 36 -28.45 -5.56 -8.47
CA ARG A 36 -28.29 -7.01 -8.69
C ARG A 36 -26.85 -7.44 -8.78
N GLU A 37 -25.94 -6.52 -9.12
CA GLU A 37 -24.49 -6.73 -9.30
C GLU A 37 -23.71 -6.22 -8.10
N MET A 38 -24.40 -5.55 -7.15
CA MET A 38 -23.79 -5.06 -5.92
C MET A 38 -23.48 -6.23 -4.99
N GLU A 39 -22.22 -6.42 -4.70
CA GLU A 39 -21.67 -7.34 -3.70
C GLU A 39 -21.02 -6.54 -2.58
N ASP A 40 -20.90 -7.11 -1.40
CA ASP A 40 -20.15 -6.49 -0.31
C ASP A 40 -18.66 -6.42 -0.70
N GLN A 41 -18.04 -5.26 -0.46
CA GLN A 41 -16.63 -5.01 -0.79
C GLN A 41 -16.34 -5.20 -2.29
N ILE A 42 -17.15 -4.57 -3.14
CA ILE A 42 -17.08 -4.73 -4.61
C ILE A 42 -15.73 -4.28 -5.21
N LEU A 43 -14.99 -3.42 -4.51
CA LEU A 43 -13.64 -3.01 -4.91
C LEU A 43 -12.58 -4.02 -4.50
N ASP A 44 -12.83 -4.85 -3.48
CA ASP A 44 -11.93 -5.90 -3.04
C ASP A 44 -12.14 -7.14 -3.92
N ASN A 45 -11.26 -7.33 -4.93
CA ASN A 45 -11.43 -8.39 -5.93
C ASN A 45 -10.89 -9.75 -5.52
N MET A 46 -9.98 -9.78 -4.54
CA MET A 46 -9.40 -11.01 -4.05
C MET A 46 -10.28 -11.60 -2.95
N ASP A 47 -10.48 -12.91 -2.96
CA ASP A 47 -11.17 -13.60 -1.87
C ASP A 47 -10.47 -13.34 -0.53
N LEU A 48 -9.14 -13.24 -0.54
CA LEU A 48 -8.32 -12.91 0.62
C LEU A 48 -8.60 -11.52 1.20
N GLU A 49 -8.85 -10.50 0.35
CA GLU A 49 -9.23 -9.16 0.81
C GLU A 49 -10.56 -9.21 1.56
N ARG A 50 -11.54 -9.92 1.00
CA ARG A 50 -12.88 -10.08 1.60
C ARG A 50 -12.85 -10.90 2.89
N GLU A 51 -12.08 -12.00 2.93
CA GLU A 51 -11.94 -12.86 4.12
C GLU A 51 -11.25 -12.14 5.27
N ARG A 52 -10.19 -11.37 4.97
CA ARG A 52 -9.40 -10.65 5.99
C ARG A 52 -9.96 -9.26 6.32
N GLY A 53 -10.93 -8.76 5.53
CA GLY A 53 -11.52 -7.43 5.69
C GLY A 53 -10.54 -6.28 5.44
N ILE A 54 -9.50 -6.51 4.64
CA ILE A 54 -8.46 -5.52 4.33
C ILE A 54 -8.28 -5.39 2.82
N THR A 55 -8.08 -4.17 2.33
CA THR A 55 -7.63 -3.95 0.96
C THR A 55 -6.13 -4.23 0.88
N ILE A 56 -5.74 -5.12 -0.02
CA ILE A 56 -4.34 -5.51 -0.26
C ILE A 56 -3.79 -4.72 -1.44
N LYS A 57 -4.55 -4.63 -2.54
CA LYS A 57 -4.14 -3.95 -3.75
C LYS A 57 -4.95 -2.68 -4.01
N ALA A 58 -4.26 -1.59 -4.36
CA ALA A 58 -4.93 -0.36 -4.75
C ALA A 58 -5.80 -0.57 -5.99
N ARG A 59 -7.01 0.00 -5.98
CA ARG A 59 -7.93 -0.06 -7.11
C ARG A 59 -8.50 1.31 -7.43
N ALA A 60 -8.51 1.66 -8.70
CA ALA A 60 -9.12 2.90 -9.16
C ALA A 60 -10.46 2.63 -9.84
N VAL A 61 -11.44 3.46 -9.56
CA VAL A 61 -12.78 3.38 -10.15
C VAL A 61 -13.32 4.76 -10.46
N THR A 62 -13.93 4.90 -11.64
CA THR A 62 -14.56 6.12 -12.13
C THR A 62 -16.08 5.97 -12.13
N PHE A 63 -16.79 6.92 -11.53
CA PHE A 63 -18.25 6.97 -11.55
C PHE A 63 -18.74 8.41 -11.60
N ASP A 64 -19.99 8.61 -11.95
CA ASP A 64 -20.57 9.93 -12.12
C ASP A 64 -21.59 10.20 -11.00
N TYR A 65 -21.58 11.41 -10.47
CA TYR A 65 -22.51 11.89 -9.44
C TYR A 65 -23.21 13.16 -9.89
N THR A 66 -24.53 13.19 -9.77
CA THR A 66 -25.32 14.42 -9.99
C THR A 66 -25.53 15.10 -8.64
N ALA A 67 -24.82 16.21 -8.43
CA ALA A 67 -24.86 16.94 -7.17
C ALA A 67 -26.13 17.79 -7.00
N GLN A 68 -26.35 18.33 -5.80
CA GLN A 68 -27.50 19.18 -5.49
C GLN A 68 -27.54 20.47 -6.31
N ASP A 69 -26.40 20.95 -6.81
CA ASP A 69 -26.30 22.08 -7.73
C ASP A 69 -26.80 21.79 -9.16
N GLY A 70 -27.19 20.52 -9.42
CA GLY A 70 -27.65 20.02 -10.71
C GLY A 70 -26.54 19.72 -11.72
N GLN A 71 -25.27 19.87 -11.35
CA GLN A 71 -24.15 19.51 -12.21
C GLN A 71 -23.77 18.03 -12.05
N VAL A 72 -23.23 17.46 -13.12
CA VAL A 72 -22.67 16.11 -13.09
C VAL A 72 -21.17 16.21 -12.86
N TYR A 73 -20.70 15.53 -11.82
CA TYR A 73 -19.30 15.40 -11.46
C TYR A 73 -18.81 13.99 -11.79
N THR A 74 -17.60 13.90 -12.32
CA THR A 74 -16.89 12.63 -12.51
C THR A 74 -15.97 12.42 -11.32
N LEU A 75 -16.24 11.38 -10.55
CA LEU A 75 -15.52 10.99 -9.35
C LEU A 75 -14.56 9.84 -9.67
N ASN A 76 -13.29 10.03 -9.42
CA ASN A 76 -12.27 9.00 -9.52
C ASN A 76 -11.82 8.65 -8.10
N LEU A 77 -12.31 7.53 -7.60
CA LEU A 77 -11.89 6.96 -6.33
C LEU A 77 -10.70 6.04 -6.58
N ILE A 78 -9.59 6.31 -5.88
CA ILE A 78 -8.44 5.41 -5.83
C ILE A 78 -8.43 4.79 -4.44
N ASP A 79 -8.94 3.57 -4.33
CA ASP A 79 -8.97 2.83 -3.08
C ASP A 79 -7.58 2.33 -2.74
N THR A 80 -7.14 2.54 -1.50
CA THR A 80 -5.77 2.27 -1.05
C THR A 80 -5.75 1.24 0.07
N PRO A 81 -4.70 0.40 0.16
CA PRO A 81 -4.48 -0.41 1.35
C PRO A 81 -4.42 0.45 2.62
N GLY A 82 -4.82 -0.13 3.75
CA GLY A 82 -4.73 0.55 5.05
C GLY A 82 -3.55 0.09 5.92
N HIS A 83 -2.84 -0.96 5.52
CA HIS A 83 -1.80 -1.60 6.33
C HIS A 83 -0.40 -1.05 6.03
N VAL A 84 0.45 -0.96 7.07
CA VAL A 84 1.82 -0.42 7.00
C VAL A 84 2.69 -1.10 5.94
N ASP A 85 2.59 -2.40 5.73
CA ASP A 85 3.36 -3.13 4.73
C ASP A 85 3.14 -2.60 3.30
N PHE A 86 1.99 -1.96 3.07
CA PHE A 86 1.59 -1.42 1.76
C PHE A 86 1.73 0.10 1.66
N ASN A 87 2.44 0.76 2.59
CA ASN A 87 2.64 2.22 2.59
C ASN A 87 3.15 2.77 1.25
N TYR A 88 3.95 1.98 0.53
CA TYR A 88 4.42 2.35 -0.81
C TYR A 88 3.27 2.43 -1.83
N GLU A 89 2.31 1.52 -1.79
CA GLU A 89 1.11 1.55 -2.66
C GLU A 89 0.21 2.72 -2.29
N VAL A 90 0.06 2.99 -1.00
CA VAL A 90 -0.69 4.16 -0.49
C VAL A 90 -0.08 5.44 -1.04
N SER A 91 1.23 5.65 -0.86
CA SER A 91 1.92 6.86 -1.34
C SER A 91 1.75 7.10 -2.84
N ARG A 92 1.82 6.04 -3.66
CA ARG A 92 1.62 6.15 -5.13
C ARG A 92 0.20 6.54 -5.50
N SER A 93 -0.76 5.94 -4.84
CA SER A 93 -2.17 6.20 -5.06
C SER A 93 -2.53 7.64 -4.66
N LEU A 94 -2.00 8.11 -3.53
CA LEU A 94 -2.15 9.50 -3.08
C LEU A 94 -1.54 10.48 -4.08
N ALA A 95 -0.38 10.20 -4.66
CA ALA A 95 0.25 11.04 -5.69
C ALA A 95 -0.62 11.24 -6.96
N ALA A 96 -1.58 10.35 -7.20
CA ALA A 96 -2.53 10.45 -8.30
C ALA A 96 -3.80 11.28 -7.95
N CYS A 97 -3.97 11.67 -6.69
CA CYS A 97 -5.14 12.37 -6.16
C CYS A 97 -4.90 13.88 -5.99
N GLU A 98 -5.97 14.63 -5.79
CA GLU A 98 -6.02 16.01 -5.32
C GLU A 98 -6.61 16.12 -3.91
N GLY A 99 -7.27 15.06 -3.42
CA GLY A 99 -7.82 15.03 -2.08
C GLY A 99 -7.88 13.64 -1.47
N ALA A 100 -8.12 13.60 -0.17
CA ALA A 100 -8.30 12.37 0.59
C ALA A 100 -9.46 12.50 1.58
N LEU A 101 -10.29 11.45 1.66
CA LEU A 101 -11.27 11.31 2.74
C LEU A 101 -10.60 10.57 3.90
N LEU A 102 -10.52 11.20 5.06
CA LEU A 102 -10.02 10.60 6.27
C LEU A 102 -11.17 10.01 7.08
N ILE A 103 -11.33 8.69 7.05
CA ILE A 103 -12.37 8.01 7.83
C ILE A 103 -11.87 7.70 9.22
N VAL A 104 -12.61 8.15 10.22
CA VAL A 104 -12.33 7.88 11.63
C VAL A 104 -13.56 7.24 12.28
N ASP A 105 -13.35 6.16 13.02
CA ASP A 105 -14.38 5.48 13.80
C ASP A 105 -14.80 6.36 14.98
N ALA A 106 -16.11 6.63 15.10
CA ALA A 106 -16.67 7.47 16.18
C ALA A 106 -16.46 6.89 17.58
N SER A 107 -16.16 5.60 17.69
CA SER A 107 -15.92 4.93 18.99
C SER A 107 -14.44 4.84 19.36
N GLN A 108 -13.58 4.62 18.38
CA GLN A 108 -12.14 4.41 18.58
C GLN A 108 -11.34 5.71 18.51
N GLY A 109 -11.67 6.61 17.56
CA GLY A 109 -10.92 7.85 17.34
C GLY A 109 -9.67 7.65 16.50
N ILE A 110 -8.63 8.43 16.78
CA ILE A 110 -7.35 8.42 16.03
C ILE A 110 -6.48 7.25 16.50
N GLU A 111 -5.90 6.53 15.54
CA GLU A 111 -4.95 5.43 15.76
C GLU A 111 -3.67 5.65 14.92
N ALA A 112 -2.62 4.82 15.12
CA ALA A 112 -1.31 5.03 14.50
C ALA A 112 -1.36 5.11 12.97
N GLN A 113 -2.11 4.21 12.32
CA GLN A 113 -2.25 4.25 10.85
C GLN A 113 -3.07 5.46 10.37
N THR A 114 -3.98 5.98 11.19
CA THR A 114 -4.67 7.25 10.90
C THR A 114 -3.65 8.38 10.78
N LEU A 115 -2.72 8.47 11.74
CA LEU A 115 -1.63 9.46 11.74
C LEU A 115 -0.72 9.28 10.54
N ALA A 116 -0.18 8.07 10.34
CA ALA A 116 0.76 7.77 9.26
C ALA A 116 0.17 8.08 7.88
N ASN A 117 -1.05 7.62 7.60
CA ASN A 117 -1.70 7.86 6.32
C ASN A 117 -2.06 9.34 6.12
N THR A 118 -2.40 10.06 7.20
CA THR A 118 -2.65 11.50 7.15
C THR A 118 -1.37 12.27 6.80
N TYR A 119 -0.24 11.93 7.43
CA TYR A 119 1.05 12.57 7.10
C TYR A 119 1.48 12.27 5.67
N LEU A 120 1.29 11.04 5.16
CA LEU A 120 1.52 10.73 3.75
C LEU A 120 0.65 11.57 2.81
N ALA A 121 -0.62 11.80 3.15
CA ALA A 121 -1.50 12.65 2.36
C ALA A 121 -1.03 14.12 2.39
N MET A 122 -0.55 14.62 3.54
CA MET A 122 0.03 15.96 3.68
C MET A 122 1.32 16.12 2.88
N GLU A 123 2.20 15.10 2.84
CA GLU A 123 3.42 15.12 2.01
C GLU A 123 3.13 15.27 0.51
N HIS A 124 1.96 14.80 0.07
CA HIS A 124 1.48 14.96 -1.30
C HIS A 124 0.63 16.23 -1.53
N ASP A 125 0.55 17.12 -0.53
CA ASP A 125 -0.22 18.38 -0.59
C ASP A 125 -1.70 18.17 -0.92
N LEU A 126 -2.32 17.11 -0.40
CA LEU A 126 -3.73 16.79 -0.61
C LEU A 126 -4.64 17.56 0.32
N GLU A 127 -5.80 17.94 -0.20
CA GLU A 127 -6.91 18.41 0.65
C GLU A 127 -7.52 17.23 1.41
N ILE A 128 -7.44 17.26 2.74
CA ILE A 128 -7.91 16.16 3.60
C ILE A 128 -9.25 16.52 4.20
N ARG A 129 -10.27 15.69 3.95
CA ARG A 129 -11.63 15.88 4.46
C ARG A 129 -11.98 14.77 5.45
N PRO A 130 -12.17 15.08 6.75
CA PRO A 130 -12.57 14.09 7.74
C PRO A 130 -13.99 13.59 7.52
N VAL A 131 -14.23 12.31 7.81
CA VAL A 131 -15.54 11.67 7.82
C VAL A 131 -15.65 10.82 9.09
N ILE A 132 -16.62 11.09 9.93
CA ILE A 132 -16.82 10.37 11.18
C ILE A 132 -17.78 9.21 10.95
N ASN A 133 -17.29 7.99 11.00
CA ASN A 133 -18.05 6.77 10.70
C ASN A 133 -18.48 6.01 11.95
N LYS A 134 -19.40 5.08 11.78
CA LYS A 134 -19.94 4.17 12.81
C LYS A 134 -20.69 4.90 13.92
N ILE A 135 -21.41 5.96 13.61
CA ILE A 135 -22.26 6.70 14.59
C ILE A 135 -23.41 5.85 15.14
N ASP A 136 -23.67 4.70 14.55
CA ASP A 136 -24.67 3.72 14.99
C ASP A 136 -24.22 2.89 16.20
N LEU A 137 -22.94 2.90 16.55
CA LEU A 137 -22.42 2.16 17.68
C LEU A 137 -22.80 2.82 19.02
N PRO A 138 -23.12 2.02 20.07
CA PRO A 138 -23.46 2.58 21.39
C PRO A 138 -22.33 3.39 22.06
N ALA A 139 -21.07 3.12 21.70
CA ALA A 139 -19.88 3.80 22.21
C ALA A 139 -19.46 4.98 21.34
N ALA A 140 -20.20 5.31 20.28
CA ALA A 140 -19.86 6.41 19.37
C ALA A 140 -19.92 7.76 20.08
N ASP A 141 -18.86 8.55 19.94
CA ASP A 141 -18.78 9.95 20.39
C ASP A 141 -18.18 10.83 19.27
N PRO A 142 -18.99 11.21 18.28
CA PRO A 142 -18.52 12.02 17.14
C PRO A 142 -17.89 13.34 17.57
N LYS A 143 -18.42 13.97 18.63
CA LYS A 143 -17.90 15.24 19.10
C LYS A 143 -16.48 15.13 19.61
N ARG A 144 -16.21 14.14 20.46
CA ARG A 144 -14.85 13.83 20.95
C ARG A 144 -13.89 13.60 19.79
N VAL A 145 -14.29 12.77 18.81
CA VAL A 145 -13.44 12.42 17.68
C VAL A 145 -13.14 13.64 16.78
N LYS A 146 -14.11 14.55 16.57
CA LYS A 146 -13.86 15.80 15.86
C LYS A 146 -12.83 16.68 16.59
N GLU A 147 -12.98 16.82 17.92
CA GLU A 147 -12.01 17.55 18.76
C GLU A 147 -10.61 16.90 18.72
N GLU A 148 -10.51 15.58 18.71
CA GLU A 148 -9.23 14.85 18.51
C GLU A 148 -8.60 15.17 17.16
N ILE A 149 -9.35 15.13 16.07
CA ILE A 149 -8.85 15.44 14.72
C ILE A 149 -8.31 16.88 14.66
N GLU A 150 -9.03 17.84 15.19
CA GLU A 150 -8.60 19.24 15.20
C GLU A 150 -7.36 19.46 16.06
N ASN A 151 -7.31 18.85 17.25
CA ASN A 151 -6.21 19.04 18.18
C ASN A 151 -4.92 18.30 17.78
N ILE A 152 -5.04 17.08 17.25
CA ILE A 152 -3.90 16.20 16.95
C ILE A 152 -3.40 16.44 15.52
N LEU A 153 -4.30 16.51 14.54
CA LEU A 153 -3.96 16.61 13.11
C LEU A 153 -4.00 18.04 12.58
N ALA A 154 -4.54 18.99 13.35
CA ALA A 154 -4.79 20.37 12.94
C ALA A 154 -5.65 20.49 11.66
N ILE A 155 -6.53 19.51 11.41
CA ILE A 155 -7.46 19.50 10.29
C ILE A 155 -8.84 19.93 10.80
N PRO A 156 -9.50 20.94 10.18
CA PRO A 156 -10.85 21.34 10.55
C PRO A 156 -11.84 20.17 10.44
N ALA A 157 -12.57 19.88 11.51
CA ALA A 157 -13.48 18.75 11.59
C ALA A 157 -14.90 19.12 12.05
N GLU A 158 -15.17 20.40 12.40
CA GLU A 158 -16.49 20.85 12.89
C GLU A 158 -17.61 20.43 11.93
N ASP A 159 -17.42 20.68 10.62
CA ASP A 159 -18.37 20.39 9.55
C ASP A 159 -18.23 18.97 8.97
N ALA A 160 -17.40 18.10 9.57
CA ALA A 160 -17.18 16.74 9.07
C ALA A 160 -18.48 15.93 9.07
N PRO A 161 -18.83 15.25 7.95
CA PRO A 161 -20.01 14.40 7.88
C PRO A 161 -19.96 13.27 8.93
N GLU A 162 -21.06 13.10 9.66
CA GLU A 162 -21.26 12.03 10.63
C GLU A 162 -22.12 10.95 9.98
N ILE A 163 -21.55 9.77 9.77
CA ILE A 163 -22.16 8.71 8.96
C ILE A 163 -22.22 7.35 9.66
N SER A 164 -23.12 6.51 9.17
CA SER A 164 -22.97 5.06 9.30
C SER A 164 -22.90 4.45 7.89
N ALA A 165 -21.71 4.09 7.47
CA ALA A 165 -21.51 3.41 6.19
C ALA A 165 -22.28 2.07 6.16
N LYS A 166 -22.30 1.33 7.29
CA LYS A 166 -23.04 0.07 7.43
C LYS A 166 -24.54 0.25 7.18
N LEU A 167 -25.16 1.28 7.72
CA LEU A 167 -26.60 1.54 7.62
C LEU A 167 -26.96 2.48 6.46
N GLY A 168 -25.97 3.01 5.71
CA GLY A 168 -26.19 3.96 4.62
C GLY A 168 -26.68 5.34 5.08
N ILE A 169 -26.37 5.73 6.34
CA ILE A 169 -26.81 7.01 6.91
C ILE A 169 -25.86 8.13 6.48
N ASN A 170 -26.41 9.24 6.00
CA ASN A 170 -25.72 10.48 5.64
C ASN A 170 -24.65 10.35 4.53
N ILE A 171 -24.72 9.34 3.67
CA ILE A 171 -23.74 9.15 2.57
C ILE A 171 -23.81 10.30 1.56
N ASP A 172 -25.00 10.87 1.34
CA ASP A 172 -25.17 12.03 0.44
C ASP A 172 -24.37 13.26 0.94
N ALA A 173 -24.22 13.43 2.25
CA ALA A 173 -23.39 14.50 2.81
C ALA A 173 -21.91 14.34 2.46
N VAL A 174 -21.40 13.11 2.41
CA VAL A 174 -20.02 12.82 1.97
C VAL A 174 -19.84 13.14 0.48
N LEU A 175 -20.81 12.77 -0.38
CA LEU A 175 -20.76 13.07 -1.81
C LEU A 175 -20.77 14.58 -2.08
N GLU A 176 -21.61 15.35 -1.37
CA GLU A 176 -21.63 16.81 -1.47
C GLU A 176 -20.32 17.43 -0.94
N ASP A 177 -19.77 16.91 0.15
CA ASP A 177 -18.48 17.36 0.68
C ASP A 177 -17.34 17.15 -0.34
N ILE A 178 -17.30 15.99 -1.02
CA ILE A 178 -16.35 15.69 -2.09
C ILE A 178 -16.43 16.73 -3.22
N VAL A 179 -17.62 16.99 -3.75
CA VAL A 179 -17.76 17.85 -4.94
C VAL A 179 -17.53 19.32 -4.64
N HIS A 180 -17.84 19.77 -3.42
CA HIS A 180 -17.73 21.19 -3.04
C HIS A 180 -16.38 21.54 -2.41
N ASN A 181 -15.77 20.65 -1.67
CA ASN A 181 -14.59 20.95 -0.86
C ASN A 181 -13.29 20.35 -1.40
N LEU A 182 -13.33 19.22 -2.13
CA LEU A 182 -12.12 18.75 -2.79
C LEU A 182 -11.80 19.57 -4.04
N PRO A 183 -10.53 19.92 -4.29
CA PRO A 183 -10.14 20.70 -5.44
C PRO A 183 -10.29 19.90 -6.75
N ALA A 184 -10.62 20.61 -7.82
CA ALA A 184 -10.55 20.05 -9.15
C ALA A 184 -9.07 19.86 -9.58
N PRO A 185 -8.77 18.88 -10.42
CA PRO A 185 -7.43 18.71 -10.95
C PRO A 185 -7.00 19.91 -11.78
N LYS A 186 -5.71 20.19 -11.81
CA LYS A 186 -5.11 21.24 -12.64
C LYS A 186 -4.28 20.56 -13.74
N GLY A 187 -4.32 21.11 -14.95
CA GLY A 187 -3.53 20.63 -16.07
C GLY A 187 -3.86 21.35 -17.38
N ASP A 188 -3.00 21.26 -18.38
CA ASP A 188 -3.22 21.83 -19.70
C ASP A 188 -3.33 20.69 -20.74
N PRO A 189 -4.51 20.44 -21.33
CA PRO A 189 -4.67 19.38 -22.34
C PRO A 189 -3.85 19.62 -23.62
N ASN A 190 -3.37 20.85 -23.85
CA ASN A 190 -2.54 21.19 -25.03
C ASN A 190 -1.03 21.13 -24.75
N ALA A 191 -0.62 20.94 -23.50
CA ALA A 191 0.79 20.76 -23.13
C ALA A 191 1.32 19.39 -23.60
N PRO A 192 2.64 19.18 -23.60
CA PRO A 192 3.20 17.84 -23.78
C PRO A 192 2.64 16.84 -22.77
N LEU A 193 2.35 15.61 -23.22
CA LEU A 193 1.80 14.57 -22.36
C LEU A 193 2.70 14.33 -21.14
N LYS A 194 2.11 14.41 -19.96
CA LYS A 194 2.67 13.96 -18.68
C LYS A 194 1.63 13.14 -17.93
N ALA A 195 1.84 11.85 -17.84
CA ALA A 195 0.98 10.97 -17.07
C ALA A 195 1.79 10.16 -16.04
N LEU A 196 1.32 10.10 -14.81
CA LEU A 196 1.90 9.31 -13.73
C LEU A 196 1.33 7.89 -13.77
N ILE A 197 2.19 6.88 -13.84
CA ILE A 197 1.80 5.48 -13.65
C ILE A 197 1.68 5.23 -12.15
N PHE A 198 0.48 4.91 -11.66
CA PHE A 198 0.30 4.59 -10.25
C PHE A 198 0.07 3.10 -9.99
N ASP A 199 -0.38 2.33 -11.00
CA ASP A 199 -0.48 0.87 -10.94
C ASP A 199 -0.42 0.25 -12.34
N SER A 200 -0.22 -1.08 -12.39
CA SER A 200 -0.32 -1.86 -13.62
C SER A 200 -0.67 -3.31 -13.29
N TYR A 201 -1.31 -4.00 -14.22
CA TYR A 201 -1.53 -5.43 -14.09
C TYR A 201 -1.46 -6.13 -15.44
N TYR A 202 -1.19 -7.42 -15.41
CA TYR A 202 -1.15 -8.25 -16.60
C TYR A 202 -2.50 -8.96 -16.83
N ASP A 203 -3.04 -8.76 -18.02
CA ASP A 203 -4.22 -9.48 -18.51
C ASP A 203 -3.80 -10.43 -19.63
N ALA A 204 -4.23 -11.69 -19.58
CA ALA A 204 -3.84 -12.73 -20.55
C ALA A 204 -4.25 -12.40 -21.99
N TYR A 205 -5.27 -11.58 -22.19
CA TYR A 205 -5.81 -11.22 -23.50
C TYR A 205 -5.34 -9.85 -24.01
N ARG A 206 -5.16 -8.89 -23.09
CA ARG A 206 -4.83 -7.50 -23.40
C ARG A 206 -3.36 -7.15 -23.18
N GLY A 207 -2.59 -8.04 -22.55
CA GLY A 207 -1.23 -7.77 -22.10
C GLY A 207 -1.20 -6.87 -20.88
N VAL A 208 -0.18 -6.05 -20.73
CA VAL A 208 -0.06 -5.12 -19.60
C VAL A 208 -1.05 -3.97 -19.76
N ILE A 209 -1.92 -3.81 -18.77
CA ILE A 209 -2.82 -2.68 -18.62
C ILE A 209 -2.20 -1.74 -17.60
N VAL A 210 -1.96 -0.49 -18.00
CA VAL A 210 -1.30 0.52 -17.19
C VAL A 210 -2.33 1.52 -16.70
N TYR A 211 -2.41 1.70 -15.38
CA TYR A 211 -3.23 2.74 -14.76
C TYR A 211 -2.45 4.02 -14.58
N MET A 212 -3.04 5.11 -15.01
CA MET A 212 -2.36 6.39 -15.03
C MET A 212 -3.25 7.55 -14.62
N ARG A 213 -2.60 8.58 -14.11
CA ARG A 213 -3.16 9.91 -13.89
C ARG A 213 -2.56 10.90 -14.88
N LEU A 214 -3.37 11.49 -15.75
CA LEU A 214 -2.91 12.52 -16.67
C LEU A 214 -2.79 13.86 -15.93
N LYS A 215 -1.56 14.35 -15.79
CA LYS A 215 -1.32 15.69 -15.23
C LYS A 215 -1.41 16.74 -16.33
N ASP A 216 -0.79 16.52 -17.49
CA ASP A 216 -0.86 17.41 -18.65
C ASP A 216 -1.03 16.62 -19.96
N GLY A 217 -1.47 17.29 -21.00
CA GLY A 217 -1.59 16.75 -22.35
C GLY A 217 -2.78 15.83 -22.57
N THR A 218 -2.69 15.04 -23.60
CA THR A 218 -3.71 14.07 -24.02
C THR A 218 -3.07 12.76 -24.44
N ILE A 219 -3.77 11.63 -24.22
CA ILE A 219 -3.41 10.31 -24.73
C ILE A 219 -4.56 9.74 -25.55
N ARG A 220 -4.23 9.08 -26.66
CA ARG A 220 -5.22 8.47 -27.58
C ARG A 220 -4.66 7.21 -28.24
N PRO A 221 -5.52 6.29 -28.69
CA PRO A 221 -5.09 5.15 -29.49
C PRO A 221 -4.30 5.58 -30.72
N GLY A 222 -3.26 4.83 -31.04
CA GLY A 222 -2.36 5.10 -32.17
C GLY A 222 -1.21 6.06 -31.87
N MET A 223 -1.20 6.76 -30.73
CA MET A 223 -0.13 7.65 -30.30
C MET A 223 1.11 6.84 -29.90
N GLU A 224 2.30 7.32 -30.26
CA GLU A 224 3.57 6.81 -29.72
C GLU A 224 3.91 7.51 -28.42
N ILE A 225 4.12 6.71 -27.38
CA ILE A 225 4.47 7.15 -26.03
C ILE A 225 5.85 6.65 -25.64
N ARG A 226 6.46 7.33 -24.68
CA ARG A 226 7.75 6.98 -24.11
C ARG A 226 7.66 6.93 -22.58
N MET A 227 8.19 5.88 -21.99
CA MET A 227 8.45 5.76 -20.54
C MET A 227 9.71 6.56 -20.21
N MET A 228 9.64 7.49 -19.27
CA MET A 228 10.77 8.38 -19.00
C MET A 228 11.89 7.70 -18.21
N ALA A 229 11.57 6.75 -17.32
CA ALA A 229 12.56 6.04 -16.51
C ALA A 229 13.31 4.97 -17.34
N THR A 230 12.61 4.18 -18.12
CA THR A 230 13.21 3.08 -18.91
C THR A 230 13.66 3.54 -20.30
N GLY A 231 13.09 4.62 -20.83
CA GLY A 231 13.29 5.10 -22.20
C GLY A 231 12.56 4.26 -23.25
N ALA A 232 11.82 3.22 -22.86
CA ALA A 232 11.09 2.36 -23.77
C ALA A 232 9.95 3.13 -24.45
N THR A 233 9.72 2.82 -25.73
CA THR A 233 8.67 3.46 -26.56
C THR A 233 7.65 2.44 -27.02
N PHE A 234 6.37 2.82 -26.93
CA PHE A 234 5.26 1.95 -27.26
C PHE A 234 4.18 2.71 -28.03
N LYS A 235 3.41 1.97 -28.81
CA LYS A 235 2.22 2.52 -29.47
C LYS A 235 0.99 2.18 -28.65
N VAL A 236 0.24 3.18 -28.25
CA VAL A 236 -1.04 3.02 -27.53
C VAL A 236 -2.03 2.29 -28.42
N LEU A 237 -2.56 1.18 -27.94
CA LEU A 237 -3.60 0.40 -28.61
C LEU A 237 -4.99 0.86 -28.21
N GLU A 238 -5.20 1.02 -26.93
CA GLU A 238 -6.47 1.41 -26.31
C GLU A 238 -6.21 2.31 -25.10
N CYS A 239 -7.11 3.24 -24.81
CA CYS A 239 -7.16 3.98 -23.57
C CYS A 239 -8.63 4.15 -23.13
N GLY A 240 -8.88 4.37 -21.84
CA GLY A 240 -10.24 4.50 -21.34
C GLY A 240 -10.33 4.72 -19.84
N LEU A 241 -11.56 4.64 -19.35
CA LEU A 241 -11.90 4.81 -17.93
C LEU A 241 -12.07 3.45 -17.24
N MET A 242 -11.81 3.43 -15.96
CA MET A 242 -12.01 2.25 -15.11
C MET A 242 -13.39 2.36 -14.44
N ARG A 243 -14.39 1.66 -14.96
CA ARG A 243 -15.72 1.59 -14.35
C ARG A 243 -15.76 0.46 -13.31
N PRO A 244 -16.71 0.47 -12.36
CA PRO A 244 -16.81 -0.59 -11.34
C PRO A 244 -16.87 -2.01 -11.91
N LEU A 245 -17.55 -2.18 -13.05
CA LEU A 245 -17.75 -3.47 -13.70
C LEU A 245 -16.75 -3.76 -14.84
N GLY A 246 -15.73 -2.94 -15.04
CA GLY A 246 -14.70 -3.18 -16.03
C GLY A 246 -14.16 -1.94 -16.73
N LEU A 247 -13.43 -2.17 -17.80
CA LEU A 247 -12.76 -1.11 -18.57
C LEU A 247 -13.70 -0.57 -19.66
N GLU A 248 -13.85 0.75 -19.71
CA GLU A 248 -14.64 1.47 -20.71
C GLU A 248 -13.71 2.19 -21.68
N PRO A 249 -13.55 1.73 -22.94
CA PRO A 249 -12.69 2.38 -23.91
C PRO A 249 -13.15 3.80 -24.26
N ALA A 250 -12.21 4.71 -24.39
CA ALA A 250 -12.44 6.09 -24.77
C ALA A 250 -11.65 6.47 -26.03
N LYS A 251 -12.12 7.49 -26.74
CA LYS A 251 -11.41 8.02 -27.92
C LYS A 251 -10.11 8.71 -27.55
N GLN A 252 -10.08 9.36 -26.40
CA GLN A 252 -8.90 10.01 -25.81
C GLN A 252 -9.19 10.26 -24.32
N LEU A 253 -8.10 10.42 -23.56
CA LEU A 253 -8.10 10.96 -22.22
C LEU A 253 -7.30 12.27 -22.20
N GLU A 254 -7.71 13.20 -21.33
CA GLU A 254 -7.17 14.56 -21.25
C GLU A 254 -6.59 14.82 -19.86
N ALA A 255 -5.80 15.88 -19.75
CA ALA A 255 -5.31 16.38 -18.46
C ALA A 255 -6.41 16.39 -17.41
N GLY A 256 -6.09 16.02 -16.18
CA GLY A 256 -7.04 15.92 -15.08
C GLY A 256 -7.68 14.54 -14.89
N GLN A 257 -7.72 13.69 -15.90
CA GLN A 257 -8.39 12.39 -15.84
C GLN A 257 -7.49 11.29 -15.27
N VAL A 258 -8.13 10.34 -14.59
CA VAL A 258 -7.58 9.04 -14.22
C VAL A 258 -8.13 8.01 -15.20
N GLY A 259 -7.29 7.09 -15.67
CA GLY A 259 -7.69 6.09 -16.63
C GLY A 259 -6.62 5.05 -16.88
N TYR A 260 -6.82 4.25 -17.91
CA TYR A 260 -5.89 3.21 -18.32
C TYR A 260 -5.45 3.36 -19.78
N PHE A 261 -4.34 2.71 -20.11
CA PHE A 261 -3.98 2.42 -21.49
C PHE A 261 -3.39 1.02 -21.63
N THR A 262 -3.42 0.49 -22.86
CA THR A 262 -2.71 -0.72 -23.27
C THR A 262 -1.80 -0.41 -24.46
N ALA A 263 -0.63 -1.02 -24.54
CA ALA A 263 0.37 -0.66 -25.55
C ALA A 263 1.29 -1.83 -25.96
N SER A 264 0.77 -3.03 -26.15
CA SER A 264 1.56 -4.23 -26.54
C SER A 264 2.82 -4.47 -25.68
N ILE A 265 2.78 -4.04 -24.44
CA ILE A 265 3.85 -4.24 -23.47
C ILE A 265 3.83 -5.71 -23.06
N LYS A 266 4.95 -6.40 -23.22
CA LYS A 266 5.05 -7.83 -22.92
C LYS A 266 5.72 -8.11 -21.59
N ASP A 267 6.53 -7.18 -21.11
CA ASP A 267 7.26 -7.27 -19.87
C ASP A 267 6.82 -6.14 -18.94
N VAL A 268 6.31 -6.50 -17.76
CA VAL A 268 5.88 -5.52 -16.73
C VAL A 268 7.06 -4.67 -16.26
N HIS A 269 8.29 -5.18 -16.32
CA HIS A 269 9.49 -4.41 -15.97
C HIS A 269 9.75 -3.21 -16.89
N GLU A 270 9.12 -3.18 -18.08
CA GLU A 270 9.17 -2.02 -18.97
C GLU A 270 8.22 -0.89 -18.56
N THR A 271 7.26 -1.19 -17.64
CA THR A 271 6.34 -0.23 -17.03
C THR A 271 6.59 -0.14 -15.56
N GLN A 272 7.50 0.72 -15.16
CA GLN A 272 7.77 0.91 -13.73
C GLN A 272 6.70 1.80 -13.11
N ILE A 273 6.15 1.34 -12.01
CA ILE A 273 5.15 2.12 -11.25
C ILE A 273 5.85 3.34 -10.63
N GLY A 274 5.20 4.52 -10.73
CA GLY A 274 5.81 5.81 -10.41
C GLY A 274 6.53 6.48 -11.58
N ASP A 275 6.68 5.79 -12.73
CA ASP A 275 7.27 6.39 -13.94
C ASP A 275 6.30 7.39 -14.59
N THR A 276 6.87 8.25 -15.41
CA THR A 276 6.15 9.23 -16.20
C THR A 276 6.05 8.79 -17.65
N VAL A 277 4.81 8.75 -18.16
CA VAL A 277 4.54 8.55 -19.59
C VAL A 277 4.50 9.90 -20.28
N THR A 278 5.22 10.01 -21.40
CA THR A 278 5.23 11.21 -22.26
C THR A 278 5.03 10.85 -23.72
N GLY A 279 4.75 11.84 -24.58
CA GLY A 279 4.69 11.63 -26.04
C GLY A 279 6.08 11.42 -26.62
N ALA A 280 6.26 10.46 -27.52
CA ALA A 280 7.55 10.19 -28.14
C ALA A 280 7.99 11.32 -29.08
N GLU A 281 7.03 11.94 -29.79
CA GLU A 281 7.32 13.04 -30.76
C GLU A 281 7.56 14.39 -30.07
N ASN A 282 6.82 14.67 -28.97
CA ASN A 282 6.91 15.91 -28.19
C ASN A 282 7.01 15.56 -26.70
N PRO A 283 8.19 15.12 -26.23
CA PRO A 283 8.36 14.69 -24.86
C PRO A 283 8.34 15.87 -23.88
N ALA A 284 7.80 15.63 -22.69
CA ALA A 284 7.92 16.53 -21.57
C ALA A 284 9.41 16.68 -21.16
N SER A 285 9.78 17.85 -20.64
CA SER A 285 11.16 18.16 -20.27
C SER A 285 11.63 17.44 -19.00
N GLU A 286 10.68 17.17 -18.07
CA GLU A 286 10.99 16.63 -16.76
C GLU A 286 9.94 15.57 -16.35
N PRO A 287 10.37 14.48 -15.69
CA PRO A 287 9.44 13.49 -15.15
C PRO A 287 8.65 14.09 -13.98
N LEU A 288 7.52 13.47 -13.68
CA LEU A 288 6.77 13.75 -12.44
C LEU A 288 7.54 13.21 -11.23
N PRO A 289 7.47 13.89 -10.09
CA PRO A 289 8.03 13.36 -8.86
C PRO A 289 7.29 12.10 -8.41
N GLY A 290 7.98 11.19 -7.70
CA GLY A 290 7.34 10.04 -7.10
C GLY A 290 7.91 8.67 -7.45
N TYR A 291 8.85 8.60 -8.44
CA TYR A 291 9.53 7.34 -8.72
C TYR A 291 10.50 6.98 -7.61
N ARG A 292 10.21 5.89 -6.88
CA ARG A 292 11.14 5.26 -5.93
C ARG A 292 11.14 3.75 -6.18
N LYS A 293 12.32 3.16 -6.24
CA LYS A 293 12.44 1.70 -6.31
C LYS A 293 12.14 1.11 -4.95
N VAL A 294 11.13 0.25 -4.90
CA VAL A 294 10.78 -0.50 -3.67
C VAL A 294 11.91 -1.46 -3.32
N ARG A 295 12.18 -1.61 -2.04
CA ARG A 295 13.12 -2.61 -1.52
C ARG A 295 12.37 -3.57 -0.63
N SER A 296 12.58 -4.85 -0.87
CA SER A 296 12.08 -5.87 0.04
C SER A 296 12.75 -5.74 1.41
N MET A 297 11.99 -5.92 2.46
CA MET A 297 12.46 -5.82 3.85
C MET A 297 12.51 -7.20 4.53
N VAL A 298 11.62 -8.10 4.15
CA VAL A 298 11.49 -9.44 4.72
C VAL A 298 11.79 -10.47 3.63
N TYR A 299 12.55 -11.49 3.98
CA TYR A 299 12.95 -12.56 3.06
C TYR A 299 12.65 -13.92 3.65
N CYS A 300 12.12 -14.84 2.83
CA CYS A 300 12.04 -16.26 3.20
C CYS A 300 12.30 -17.15 1.98
N GLY A 301 12.71 -18.38 2.24
CA GLY A 301 12.77 -19.43 1.24
C GLY A 301 11.39 -20.07 1.08
N ILE A 302 10.92 -20.23 -0.16
CA ILE A 302 9.69 -20.94 -0.50
C ILE A 302 10.06 -22.19 -1.30
N TYR A 303 9.58 -23.33 -0.84
CA TYR A 303 9.83 -24.65 -1.42
C TYR A 303 8.49 -25.36 -1.60
N THR A 304 8.43 -26.30 -2.53
CA THR A 304 7.29 -27.21 -2.67
C THR A 304 7.53 -28.48 -1.86
N GLU A 305 6.50 -29.03 -1.21
CA GLU A 305 6.61 -30.33 -0.52
C GLU A 305 7.05 -31.43 -1.51
N ASP A 306 6.51 -31.42 -2.72
CA ASP A 306 6.93 -32.27 -3.81
C ASP A 306 7.91 -31.53 -4.73
N GLY A 307 9.18 -31.89 -4.68
CA GLY A 307 10.24 -31.27 -5.49
C GLY A 307 10.00 -31.34 -7.02
N SER A 308 9.11 -32.22 -7.50
CA SER A 308 8.72 -32.26 -8.91
C SER A 308 7.90 -31.03 -9.34
N LYS A 309 7.26 -30.33 -8.40
CA LYS A 309 6.48 -29.09 -8.63
C LYS A 309 7.33 -27.81 -8.63
N TYR A 310 8.66 -27.89 -8.53
CA TYR A 310 9.55 -26.72 -8.62
C TYR A 310 9.31 -25.84 -9.88
N PRO A 311 9.13 -26.42 -11.10
CA PRO A 311 8.80 -25.64 -12.28
C PRO A 311 7.46 -24.91 -12.15
N ASP A 312 6.45 -25.53 -11.54
CA ASP A 312 5.12 -24.92 -11.33
C ASP A 312 5.22 -23.75 -10.35
N LEU A 313 6.03 -23.89 -9.29
CA LEU A 313 6.29 -22.78 -8.35
C LEU A 313 6.96 -21.59 -9.05
N ARG A 314 7.94 -21.84 -9.93
CA ARG A 314 8.56 -20.77 -10.71
C ARG A 314 7.55 -20.04 -11.57
N ASP A 315 6.75 -20.78 -12.33
CA ASP A 315 5.74 -20.20 -13.24
C ASP A 315 4.67 -19.43 -12.46
N ALA A 316 4.33 -19.88 -11.24
CA ALA A 316 3.42 -19.19 -10.35
C ALA A 316 4.00 -17.88 -9.82
N LEU A 317 5.26 -17.90 -9.35
CA LEU A 317 5.97 -16.69 -8.89
C LEU A 317 6.14 -15.66 -10.00
N GLU A 318 6.51 -16.10 -11.23
CA GLU A 318 6.57 -15.24 -12.41
C GLU A 318 5.22 -14.56 -12.70
N LYS A 319 4.11 -15.31 -12.64
CA LYS A 319 2.76 -14.76 -12.84
C LYS A 319 2.35 -13.79 -11.72
N LEU A 320 2.67 -14.10 -10.46
CA LEU A 320 2.39 -13.17 -9.36
C LEU A 320 3.20 -11.88 -9.49
N GLN A 321 4.48 -11.97 -9.87
CA GLN A 321 5.35 -10.81 -10.06
C GLN A 321 4.85 -9.88 -11.18
N LEU A 322 4.17 -10.42 -12.21
CA LEU A 322 3.53 -9.60 -13.23
C LEU A 322 2.47 -8.65 -12.66
N ASN A 323 1.85 -9.03 -11.55
CA ASN A 323 0.80 -8.25 -10.89
C ASN A 323 1.27 -7.58 -9.59
N ASP A 324 2.47 -7.91 -9.14
CA ASP A 324 3.07 -7.38 -7.92
C ASP A 324 4.56 -7.09 -8.12
N ALA A 325 4.84 -5.85 -8.52
CA ALA A 325 6.22 -5.41 -8.80
C ALA A 325 7.12 -5.34 -7.55
N SER A 326 6.56 -5.50 -6.34
CA SER A 326 7.30 -5.51 -5.08
C SER A 326 7.84 -6.90 -4.74
N LEU A 327 7.24 -7.96 -5.29
CA LEU A 327 7.71 -9.33 -5.13
C LEU A 327 9.03 -9.54 -5.90
N THR A 328 10.07 -9.93 -5.18
CA THR A 328 11.34 -10.32 -5.79
C THR A 328 11.62 -11.78 -5.45
N PHE A 329 12.18 -12.53 -6.38
CA PHE A 329 12.57 -13.91 -6.11
C PHE A 329 13.79 -14.31 -6.94
N GLU A 330 14.58 -15.21 -6.39
CA GLU A 330 15.75 -15.81 -7.03
C GLU A 330 15.86 -17.29 -6.67
N PRO A 331 16.42 -18.13 -7.55
CA PRO A 331 16.57 -19.56 -7.26
C PRO A 331 17.42 -19.80 -6.01
N GLU A 332 16.96 -20.69 -5.14
CA GLU A 332 17.67 -21.13 -3.94
C GLU A 332 17.66 -22.65 -3.88
N SER A 333 18.64 -23.24 -3.20
CA SER A 333 18.68 -24.66 -2.92
C SER A 333 19.01 -24.93 -1.47
N SER A 334 18.30 -25.87 -0.88
CA SER A 334 18.51 -26.37 0.47
C SER A 334 18.84 -27.83 0.43
N VAL A 335 19.81 -28.29 1.26
CA VAL A 335 20.15 -29.71 1.37
C VAL A 335 18.96 -30.54 1.87
N ALA A 336 18.13 -29.94 2.74
CA ALA A 336 16.98 -30.62 3.33
C ALA A 336 15.71 -30.52 2.48
N LEU A 337 15.47 -29.35 1.82
CA LEU A 337 14.22 -29.05 1.13
C LEU A 337 14.33 -29.12 -0.40
N GLY A 338 15.54 -29.30 -0.94
CA GLY A 338 15.77 -29.35 -2.39
C GLY A 338 15.80 -27.96 -3.03
N PHE A 339 15.25 -27.85 -4.24
CA PHE A 339 15.20 -26.59 -4.99
C PHE A 339 13.96 -25.77 -4.60
N GLY A 340 14.15 -24.47 -4.47
CA GLY A 340 13.11 -23.51 -4.15
C GLY A 340 13.51 -22.11 -4.61
N PHE A 341 12.88 -21.12 -4.03
CA PHE A 341 13.15 -19.71 -4.32
C PHE A 341 13.31 -18.92 -3.03
N ARG A 342 14.32 -18.05 -3.01
CA ARG A 342 14.46 -16.98 -2.03
C ARG A 342 13.60 -15.82 -2.47
N CYS A 343 12.54 -15.54 -1.71
CA CYS A 343 11.58 -14.50 -2.02
C CYS A 343 11.74 -13.31 -1.08
N GLY A 344 11.61 -12.10 -1.61
CA GLY A 344 11.65 -10.87 -0.87
C GLY A 344 10.30 -10.16 -0.89
N PHE A 345 9.87 -9.64 0.27
CA PHE A 345 8.56 -9.08 0.54
C PHE A 345 8.66 -7.70 1.21
N LEU A 346 7.60 -6.90 1.13
CA LEU A 346 7.51 -5.60 1.80
C LEU A 346 7.44 -5.73 3.32
N GLY A 347 6.73 -6.76 3.82
CA GLY A 347 6.53 -7.05 5.23
C GLY A 347 5.91 -8.43 5.41
N MET A 348 5.48 -8.73 6.64
CA MET A 348 4.91 -10.04 6.98
C MET A 348 3.57 -10.30 6.32
N LEU A 349 2.67 -9.32 6.34
CA LEU A 349 1.35 -9.46 5.71
C LEU A 349 1.48 -9.69 4.21
N HIS A 350 2.42 -8.98 3.55
CA HIS A 350 2.70 -9.20 2.14
C HIS A 350 3.18 -10.63 1.88
N MET A 351 4.07 -11.16 2.73
CA MET A 351 4.55 -12.55 2.62
C MET A 351 3.41 -13.55 2.76
N GLU A 352 2.55 -13.39 3.77
CA GLU A 352 1.40 -14.26 4.00
C GLU A 352 0.43 -14.26 2.81
N VAL A 353 0.14 -13.07 2.27
CA VAL A 353 -0.74 -12.91 1.09
C VAL A 353 -0.17 -13.65 -0.11
N ILE A 354 1.12 -13.49 -0.40
CA ILE A 354 1.76 -14.19 -1.53
C ILE A 354 1.75 -15.70 -1.31
N GLN A 355 2.04 -16.18 -0.09
CA GLN A 355 1.96 -17.61 0.24
C GLN A 355 0.56 -18.17 0.02
N GLU A 356 -0.48 -17.55 0.59
CA GLU A 356 -1.85 -18.00 0.41
C GLU A 356 -2.31 -17.97 -1.06
N ARG A 357 -1.85 -17.00 -1.84
CA ARG A 357 -2.13 -16.94 -3.28
C ARG A 357 -1.47 -18.09 -4.03
N LEU A 358 -0.22 -18.42 -3.72
CA LEU A 358 0.47 -19.58 -4.31
C LEU A 358 -0.26 -20.89 -3.99
N GLU A 359 -0.74 -21.05 -2.76
CA GLU A 359 -1.46 -22.23 -2.31
C GLU A 359 -2.86 -22.32 -2.97
N ARG A 360 -3.64 -21.22 -3.00
CA ARG A 360 -5.04 -21.23 -3.44
C ARG A 360 -5.21 -21.06 -4.95
N GLU A 361 -4.45 -20.15 -5.58
CA GLU A 361 -4.61 -19.86 -7.01
C GLU A 361 -3.84 -20.86 -7.90
N PHE A 362 -2.77 -21.46 -7.38
CA PHE A 362 -1.88 -22.35 -8.15
C PHE A 362 -1.83 -23.80 -7.63
N ASP A 363 -2.59 -24.13 -6.59
CA ASP A 363 -2.68 -25.48 -6.00
C ASP A 363 -1.31 -26.08 -5.62
N LEU A 364 -0.50 -25.25 -4.93
CA LEU A 364 0.83 -25.61 -4.49
C LEU A 364 0.85 -25.87 -2.98
N ASP A 365 1.39 -27.03 -2.57
CA ASP A 365 1.71 -27.32 -1.17
C ASP A 365 3.11 -26.78 -0.87
N LEU A 366 3.19 -25.80 0.02
CA LEU A 366 4.41 -25.02 0.26
C LEU A 366 5.05 -25.32 1.61
N VAL A 367 6.37 -25.29 1.62
CA VAL A 367 7.20 -25.23 2.83
C VAL A 367 7.94 -23.89 2.82
N THR A 368 7.68 -23.05 3.81
CA THR A 368 8.36 -21.78 3.96
C THR A 368 9.39 -21.82 5.08
N THR A 369 10.54 -21.20 4.86
CA THR A 369 11.51 -20.98 5.94
C THR A 369 11.06 -19.84 6.84
N LEU A 370 11.66 -19.75 8.02
CA LEU A 370 11.42 -18.58 8.89
C LEU A 370 11.81 -17.30 8.15
N PRO A 371 10.99 -16.25 8.26
CA PRO A 371 11.31 -14.95 7.70
C PRO A 371 12.61 -14.41 8.28
N SER A 372 13.37 -13.69 7.48
CA SER A 372 14.64 -13.07 7.88
C SER A 372 14.78 -11.69 7.24
N VAL A 373 15.70 -10.90 7.79
CA VAL A 373 16.10 -9.61 7.25
C VAL A 373 17.42 -9.71 6.53
N ILE A 374 17.79 -8.73 5.70
CA ILE A 374 19.13 -8.64 5.14
C ILE A 374 20.07 -8.03 6.18
N TYR A 375 21.19 -8.67 6.39
CA TYR A 375 22.32 -8.14 7.16
C TYR A 375 23.38 -7.58 6.21
N GLU A 376 24.04 -6.50 6.59
CA GLU A 376 25.21 -5.95 5.88
C GLU A 376 26.48 -6.33 6.66
N VAL A 377 27.31 -7.17 6.07
CA VAL A 377 28.56 -7.65 6.71
C VAL A 377 29.74 -6.99 6.04
N TYR A 378 30.48 -6.23 6.84
CA TYR A 378 31.68 -5.54 6.42
C TYR A 378 32.89 -6.40 6.71
N LYS A 379 33.71 -6.65 5.70
CA LYS A 379 34.92 -7.46 5.80
C LYS A 379 36.15 -6.60 6.06
N THR A 380 37.18 -7.23 6.63
CA THR A 380 38.47 -6.58 6.91
C THR A 380 39.22 -6.06 5.68
N ASP A 381 38.82 -6.52 4.48
CA ASP A 381 39.33 -6.03 3.20
C ASP A 381 38.60 -4.79 2.67
N GLY A 382 37.63 -4.26 3.43
CA GLY A 382 36.82 -3.10 3.08
C GLY A 382 35.63 -3.43 2.16
N THR A 383 35.38 -4.70 1.83
CA THR A 383 34.20 -5.07 1.04
C THR A 383 32.97 -5.28 1.95
N MET A 384 31.79 -4.87 1.46
CA MET A 384 30.51 -5.13 2.10
C MET A 384 29.77 -6.24 1.35
N VAL A 385 29.23 -7.19 2.10
CA VAL A 385 28.41 -8.28 1.59
C VAL A 385 27.03 -8.21 2.24
N ARG A 386 25.99 -8.29 1.43
CA ARG A 386 24.62 -8.44 1.91
C ARG A 386 24.33 -9.90 2.13
N VAL A 387 23.87 -10.23 3.33
CA VAL A 387 23.57 -11.59 3.76
C VAL A 387 22.09 -11.66 4.09
N ASP A 388 21.34 -12.29 3.24
CA ASP A 388 19.93 -12.60 3.37
C ASP A 388 19.69 -14.03 3.87
N ASN A 389 20.65 -14.93 3.59
CA ASN A 389 20.66 -16.31 4.01
C ASN A 389 21.85 -16.57 4.94
N PRO A 390 21.65 -17.13 6.16
CA PRO A 390 22.73 -17.46 7.10
C PRO A 390 23.84 -18.36 6.51
N HIS A 391 23.51 -19.17 5.50
CA HIS A 391 24.50 -20.00 4.81
C HIS A 391 25.61 -19.17 4.15
N ASN A 392 25.27 -18.00 3.65
CA ASN A 392 26.17 -17.06 2.98
C ASN A 392 26.94 -16.15 3.95
N TYR A 393 26.79 -16.36 5.28
CA TYR A 393 27.49 -15.55 6.27
C TYR A 393 28.99 -15.83 6.21
N PRO A 394 29.84 -14.80 6.04
CA PRO A 394 31.29 -15.00 5.91
C PRO A 394 31.94 -15.61 7.15
N ASP A 395 33.14 -16.18 6.97
CA ASP A 395 33.92 -16.68 8.09
C ASP A 395 34.20 -15.56 9.10
N PRO A 396 34.02 -15.79 10.41
CA PRO A 396 34.22 -14.77 11.44
C PRO A 396 35.61 -14.10 11.41
N SER A 397 36.64 -14.80 10.92
CA SER A 397 37.98 -14.25 10.83
C SER A 397 38.18 -13.13 9.82
N VAL A 398 37.28 -13.02 8.83
CA VAL A 398 37.33 -11.97 7.80
C VAL A 398 36.31 -10.87 8.04
N ILE A 399 35.51 -10.93 9.10
CA ILE A 399 34.48 -9.94 9.43
C ILE A 399 35.10 -8.84 10.30
N GLU A 400 34.93 -7.59 9.89
CA GLU A 400 35.21 -6.42 10.69
C GLU A 400 34.05 -6.09 11.63
N HIS A 401 32.83 -5.99 11.07
CA HIS A 401 31.57 -5.82 11.81
C HIS A 401 30.40 -6.21 10.95
N ALA A 402 29.25 -6.38 11.57
CA ALA A 402 27.98 -6.63 10.90
C ALA A 402 26.95 -5.57 11.31
N GLU A 403 26.04 -5.25 10.40
CA GLU A 403 24.95 -4.29 10.61
C GLU A 403 23.62 -4.98 10.33
N GLU A 404 22.60 -4.65 11.12
CA GLU A 404 21.23 -5.09 10.96
C GLU A 404 20.30 -3.90 10.66
N PRO A 405 19.18 -4.14 9.94
CA PRO A 405 18.22 -3.07 9.65
C PRO A 405 17.44 -2.69 10.91
N TYR A 406 17.35 -1.39 11.15
CA TYR A 406 16.58 -0.77 12.22
C TYR A 406 15.37 -0.04 11.65
N VAL A 407 14.31 0.00 12.42
CA VAL A 407 13.08 0.74 12.13
C VAL A 407 12.78 1.73 13.23
N LYS A 408 12.18 2.85 12.85
CA LYS A 408 11.48 3.74 13.76
C LYS A 408 10.09 3.17 13.95
N VAL A 409 9.71 3.01 15.19
CA VAL A 409 8.43 2.43 15.60
C VAL A 409 7.62 3.49 16.31
N THR A 410 6.39 3.68 15.85
CA THR A 410 5.39 4.55 16.46
C THR A 410 4.27 3.70 17.03
N ILE A 411 4.03 3.78 18.33
CA ILE A 411 2.94 3.07 19.02
C ILE A 411 2.00 4.10 19.60
N VAL A 412 0.73 4.06 19.18
CA VAL A 412 -0.33 4.89 19.77
C VAL A 412 -1.19 4.02 20.68
N THR A 413 -1.40 4.47 21.91
CA THR A 413 -2.08 3.69 22.94
C THR A 413 -2.69 4.58 24.02
N PRO A 414 -3.76 4.12 24.74
CA PRO A 414 -4.17 4.77 25.98
C PRO A 414 -3.06 4.75 27.05
N PRO A 415 -2.94 5.80 27.90
CA PRO A 415 -1.89 5.92 28.91
C PRO A 415 -1.76 4.72 29.86
N ASP A 416 -2.86 4.04 30.14
CA ASP A 416 -2.91 2.87 31.05
C ASP A 416 -2.04 1.69 30.60
N TYR A 417 -1.75 1.59 29.30
CA TYR A 417 -0.99 0.48 28.73
C TYR A 417 0.51 0.78 28.52
N VAL A 418 0.94 2.02 28.72
CA VAL A 418 2.35 2.43 28.58
C VAL A 418 3.27 1.55 29.44
N GLY A 419 2.85 1.28 30.69
CA GLY A 419 3.60 0.42 31.61
C GLY A 419 3.79 -1.03 31.16
N ASN A 420 2.93 -1.55 30.27
CA ASN A 420 3.04 -2.89 29.69
C ASN A 420 3.91 -2.88 28.42
N ILE A 421 3.82 -1.81 27.63
CA ILE A 421 4.50 -1.68 26.33
C ILE A 421 6.00 -1.44 26.51
N MET A 422 6.39 -0.55 27.42
CA MET A 422 7.79 -0.18 27.60
C MET A 422 8.72 -1.38 27.91
N PRO A 423 8.38 -2.29 28.85
CA PRO A 423 9.19 -3.49 29.10
C PRO A 423 9.26 -4.41 27.87
N MET A 424 8.13 -4.60 27.17
CA MET A 424 8.05 -5.43 25.98
C MET A 424 8.97 -4.91 24.87
N CYS A 425 8.99 -3.61 24.62
CA CYS A 425 9.91 -3.01 23.64
C CYS A 425 11.36 -3.16 24.08
N GLN A 426 11.65 -3.00 25.36
CA GLN A 426 12.99 -3.11 25.91
C GLN A 426 13.53 -4.55 25.83
N GLU A 427 12.72 -5.56 26.11
CA GLU A 427 13.07 -6.98 25.93
C GLU A 427 13.43 -7.31 24.49
N ARG A 428 12.85 -6.57 23.51
CA ARG A 428 13.12 -6.70 22.09
C ARG A 428 14.14 -5.69 21.55
N ARG A 429 15.10 -5.32 22.39
CA ARG A 429 16.21 -4.42 22.05
C ARG A 429 15.76 -3.03 21.57
N GLY A 430 14.52 -2.62 21.91
CA GLY A 430 13.98 -1.31 21.55
C GLY A 430 14.65 -0.18 22.34
N GLU A 431 15.12 0.82 21.61
CA GLU A 431 15.64 2.06 22.16
C GLU A 431 14.53 3.09 22.25
N PHE A 432 14.10 3.42 23.46
CA PHE A 432 13.13 4.48 23.69
C PHE A 432 13.69 5.82 23.23
N LYS A 433 12.93 6.58 22.45
CA LYS A 433 13.31 7.92 21.97
C LYS A 433 12.55 9.01 22.71
N ASP A 434 11.24 9.00 22.59
CA ASP A 434 10.37 9.94 23.28
C ASP A 434 8.96 9.38 23.47
N MET A 435 8.16 10.14 24.23
CA MET A 435 6.75 9.87 24.47
C MET A 435 6.01 11.20 24.46
N GLN A 436 4.96 11.27 23.67
CA GLN A 436 4.11 12.45 23.57
C GLN A 436 2.68 12.12 23.96
N TYR A 437 2.07 12.97 24.78
CA TYR A 437 0.63 12.93 25.00
C TYR A 437 -0.04 13.68 23.86
N LEU A 438 -0.73 12.94 23.00
CA LEU A 438 -1.52 13.53 21.91
C LEU A 438 -2.72 14.26 22.49
N ASP A 439 -3.35 13.65 23.49
CA ASP A 439 -4.40 14.24 24.31
C ASP A 439 -4.43 13.59 25.72
N THR A 440 -5.56 13.73 26.44
CA THR A 440 -5.74 13.12 27.78
C THR A 440 -5.94 11.61 27.74
N TYR A 441 -6.27 11.04 26.58
CA TYR A 441 -6.64 9.63 26.37
C TYR A 441 -5.66 8.86 25.51
N LEU A 442 -4.79 9.54 24.78
CA LEU A 442 -3.86 8.93 23.83
C LEU A 442 -2.43 9.39 24.06
N VAL A 443 -1.52 8.43 24.01
CA VAL A 443 -0.07 8.61 24.09
C VAL A 443 0.57 7.98 22.89
N GLU A 444 1.53 8.69 22.31
CA GLU A 444 2.39 8.22 21.24
C GLU A 444 3.78 7.90 21.81
N LEU A 445 4.26 6.68 21.56
CA LEU A 445 5.56 6.19 21.97
C LEU A 445 6.44 6.01 20.75
N HIS A 446 7.64 6.57 20.77
CA HIS A 446 8.62 6.42 19.71
C HIS A 446 9.81 5.56 20.16
N TYR A 447 10.08 4.53 19.38
CA TYR A 447 11.19 3.63 19.56
C TYR A 447 12.01 3.49 18.28
N GLU A 448 13.28 3.11 18.42
CA GLU A 448 14.07 2.52 17.36
C GLU A 448 14.38 1.07 17.71
N MET A 449 14.04 0.15 16.82
CA MET A 449 14.14 -1.28 17.08
C MET A 449 14.75 -2.01 15.88
N PRO A 450 15.46 -3.12 16.10
CA PRO A 450 15.84 -3.99 15.01
C PRO A 450 14.60 -4.54 14.30
N LEU A 451 14.57 -4.48 12.97
CA LEU A 451 13.43 -4.99 12.19
C LEU A 451 13.15 -6.46 12.49
N ASN A 452 14.19 -7.26 12.71
CA ASN A 452 14.06 -8.68 13.02
C ASN A 452 13.27 -8.97 14.32
N GLU A 453 13.22 -8.03 15.26
CA GLU A 453 12.45 -8.17 16.51
C GLU A 453 10.96 -7.84 16.33
N ILE A 454 10.59 -7.25 15.20
CA ILE A 454 9.22 -6.84 14.91
C ILE A 454 8.50 -7.86 14.02
N ILE A 455 9.22 -8.47 13.07
CA ILE A 455 8.62 -9.30 12.03
C ILE A 455 8.01 -10.62 12.51
N TYR A 456 8.28 -11.08 13.74
CA TYR A 456 7.73 -12.36 14.20
C TYR A 456 6.36 -12.20 14.87
N ASP A 457 6.34 -11.82 16.12
CA ASP A 457 5.16 -11.86 16.97
C ASP A 457 4.93 -10.54 17.74
N PHE A 458 5.66 -9.49 17.36
CA PHE A 458 5.59 -8.22 18.09
C PHE A 458 4.20 -7.60 18.04
N PHE A 459 3.55 -7.62 16.88
CA PHE A 459 2.22 -7.07 16.70
C PHE A 459 1.18 -7.82 17.55
N ASP A 460 1.23 -9.15 17.53
CA ASP A 460 0.32 -9.98 18.32
C ASP A 460 0.57 -9.81 19.82
N ALA A 461 1.84 -9.73 20.24
CA ALA A 461 2.20 -9.45 21.61
C ALA A 461 1.72 -8.06 22.07
N LEU A 462 1.84 -7.06 21.19
CA LEU A 462 1.34 -5.70 21.46
C LEU A 462 -0.17 -5.71 21.66
N LYS A 463 -0.92 -6.32 20.74
CA LYS A 463 -2.39 -6.46 20.86
C LYS A 463 -2.80 -7.22 22.11
N ALA A 464 -2.14 -8.32 22.42
CA ALA A 464 -2.44 -9.11 23.62
C ALA A 464 -2.20 -8.32 24.93
N ASN A 465 -1.07 -7.59 25.03
CA ASN A 465 -0.72 -6.81 26.21
C ASN A 465 -1.56 -5.55 26.41
N THR A 466 -2.22 -5.09 25.35
CA THR A 466 -3.04 -3.86 25.36
C THR A 466 -4.52 -4.12 25.13
N LYS A 467 -4.96 -5.40 25.17
CA LYS A 467 -6.35 -5.80 24.88
C LYS A 467 -6.86 -5.28 23.52
N GLY A 468 -5.96 -5.11 22.56
CA GLY A 468 -6.27 -4.59 21.23
C GLY A 468 -6.29 -3.07 21.10
N TYR A 469 -6.05 -2.32 22.18
CA TYR A 469 -6.12 -0.85 22.16
C TYR A 469 -4.87 -0.17 21.59
N ALA A 470 -3.72 -0.84 21.50
CA ALA A 470 -2.54 -0.24 20.89
C ALA A 470 -2.51 -0.50 19.40
N SER A 471 -2.11 0.52 18.65
CA SER A 471 -1.80 0.43 17.24
C SER A 471 -0.32 0.70 16.99
N LEU A 472 0.21 0.13 15.90
CA LEU A 472 1.61 0.12 15.54
C LEU A 472 1.79 0.61 14.11
N ASP A 473 2.78 1.46 13.91
CA ASP A 473 3.36 1.79 12.62
C ASP A 473 4.89 1.73 12.70
N TYR A 474 5.58 1.45 11.58
CA TYR A 474 7.02 1.45 11.54
C TYR A 474 7.57 1.84 10.16
N GLU A 475 8.74 2.48 10.16
CA GLU A 475 9.47 2.86 8.95
C GLU A 475 10.95 2.48 9.05
N LEU A 476 11.57 2.10 7.93
CA LEU A 476 12.98 1.78 7.90
C LEU A 476 13.84 3.01 8.25
N SER A 477 14.71 2.91 9.27
CA SER A 477 15.59 3.98 9.68
C SER A 477 17.06 3.81 9.24
N GLY A 478 17.36 2.69 8.56
CA GLY A 478 18.69 2.38 8.06
C GLY A 478 19.33 1.17 8.75
N TYR A 479 20.63 1.01 8.60
CA TYR A 479 21.40 -0.08 9.18
C TYR A 479 22.22 0.39 10.36
N ARG A 480 22.39 -0.48 11.37
CA ARG A 480 23.22 -0.19 12.55
C ARG A 480 24.06 -1.39 12.90
N ARG A 481 25.27 -1.09 13.40
CA ARG A 481 26.18 -2.11 13.88
C ARG A 481 25.56 -2.90 15.01
N SER A 482 25.67 -4.22 14.91
CA SER A 482 25.18 -5.18 15.89
C SER A 482 26.17 -6.32 16.10
N GLU A 483 26.18 -6.90 17.29
CA GLU A 483 26.99 -8.07 17.64
C GLU A 483 26.28 -9.34 17.18
N LEU A 484 26.40 -9.62 15.87
CA LEU A 484 25.79 -10.79 15.25
C LEU A 484 26.78 -11.94 15.19
N VAL A 485 26.28 -13.14 15.48
CA VAL A 485 27.02 -14.38 15.35
C VAL A 485 26.21 -15.40 14.56
N LYS A 486 26.88 -16.17 13.70
CA LYS A 486 26.24 -17.30 13.01
C LYS A 486 26.09 -18.46 14.00
N GLY A 487 24.85 -18.92 14.18
CA GLY A 487 24.55 -20.16 14.92
C GLY A 487 24.44 -21.32 13.95
N ASP A 488 25.23 -22.35 14.13
CA ASP A 488 25.10 -23.59 13.38
C ASP A 488 24.33 -24.63 14.21
N MET A 489 23.31 -25.24 13.57
CA MET A 489 22.55 -26.32 14.19
C MET A 489 23.31 -27.64 13.99
N LEU A 490 23.52 -28.36 15.06
CA LEU A 490 24.18 -29.67 15.00
C LEU A 490 23.18 -30.78 15.36
N LEU A 491 23.08 -31.79 14.51
CA LEU A 491 22.33 -33.00 14.82
C LEU A 491 23.37 -34.13 15.10
N ASN A 492 23.40 -34.62 16.33
CA ASN A 492 24.36 -35.64 16.78
C ASN A 492 25.83 -35.25 16.54
N GLY A 493 26.14 -33.93 16.56
CA GLY A 493 27.51 -33.43 16.34
C GLY A 493 27.83 -33.05 14.88
N ASP A 494 27.01 -33.42 13.95
CA ASP A 494 27.15 -33.05 12.54
C ASP A 494 26.30 -31.83 12.22
N GLN A 495 26.86 -30.89 11.44
CA GLN A 495 26.15 -29.70 11.00
C GLN A 495 25.05 -30.08 10.02
N VAL A 496 23.83 -29.61 10.26
CA VAL A 496 22.64 -29.88 9.44
C VAL A 496 22.41 -28.74 8.44
#